data_c49cb59fc11db3880c0a45e8cf114b9e
#
_entry.id   c49cb59fc11db3880c0a45e8cf114b9e
#
_cell.length_a   1.000
_cell.length_b   1.000
_cell.length_c   1.000
_cell.angle_alpha   90.00
_cell.angle_beta   90.00
_cell.angle_gamma   90.00
#
_symmetry.space_group_name_H-M   'P 1'
#
loop_
_entity.id
_entity.type
_entity.pdbx_description
1 polymer ?
#
loop_
_entity_poly.entity_id
_entity_poly.type
_entity_poly.pdbx_seq_one_letter_code
_entity_poly.pdbx_strand_id
1 'polypeptide(L)'
;MEPGWRYRVLFPDTTPIAAMYLPSAFREDSLEVQHDFIRAHPLGVMMTSGEGGLMANHIPCLLYPEGPHGVLRLHMARANAQWKELAAGAQCLVVFHGAQAYITPSWYATKAETHKVV
;
A
#
# COMPACT_ATOMS: atom_id res chain seq x y z
N MET A 1 -24.64 15.32 0.00
CA MET A 1 -23.20 14.88 0.07
C MET A 1 -22.57 15.07 -1.31
N GLU A 2 -21.58 15.93 -1.41
CA GLU A 2 -20.87 16.08 -2.67
C GLU A 2 -20.11 14.81 -3.03
N PRO A 3 -20.12 14.40 -4.33
CA PRO A 3 -19.31 13.26 -4.74
C PRO A 3 -17.83 13.55 -4.48
N GLY A 4 -17.16 12.68 -3.78
CA GLY A 4 -15.72 12.74 -3.61
C GLY A 4 -15.01 12.58 -4.95
N TRP A 5 -13.79 13.08 -5.05
CA TRP A 5 -12.94 12.91 -6.21
C TRP A 5 -12.50 11.45 -6.31
N ARG A 6 -12.58 10.91 -7.51
CA ARG A 6 -12.10 9.56 -7.81
C ARG A 6 -10.82 9.66 -8.59
N TYR A 7 -9.80 8.98 -8.14
CA TYR A 7 -8.53 8.88 -8.85
C TYR A 7 -8.31 7.45 -9.31
N ARG A 8 -7.85 7.33 -10.52
CA ARG A 8 -7.37 6.08 -11.08
C ARG A 8 -5.86 6.13 -11.11
N VAL A 9 -5.23 5.29 -10.30
CA VAL A 9 -3.78 5.14 -10.34
C VAL A 9 -3.46 4.12 -11.43
N LEU A 10 -2.77 4.57 -12.46
CA LEU A 10 -2.22 3.72 -13.52
C LEU A 10 -0.74 3.48 -13.20
N PHE A 11 -0.35 2.23 -13.18
CA PHE A 11 1.06 1.87 -13.07
C PHE A 11 1.65 1.80 -14.47
N PRO A 12 2.56 2.72 -14.86
CA PRO A 12 3.23 2.59 -16.13
C PRO A 12 4.15 1.37 -16.09
N ASP A 13 4.12 0.56 -17.15
CA ASP A 13 4.89 -0.69 -17.26
C ASP A 13 6.41 -0.48 -17.19
N THR A 14 6.87 0.75 -17.28
CA THR A 14 8.29 1.11 -17.40
C THR A 14 8.87 1.82 -16.17
N THR A 15 8.07 2.05 -15.10
CA THR A 15 8.59 2.71 -13.91
C THR A 15 9.48 1.74 -13.13
N PRO A 16 10.78 2.05 -12.92
CA PRO A 16 11.61 1.23 -12.07
C PRO A 16 11.03 1.23 -10.65
N ILE A 17 10.67 0.05 -10.18
CA ILE A 17 10.22 -0.14 -8.80
C ILE A 17 11.45 0.05 -7.91
N ALA A 18 11.40 1.00 -6.98
CA ALA A 18 12.43 1.14 -5.96
C ALA A 18 12.59 -0.20 -5.24
N ALA A 19 13.83 -0.67 -5.10
CA ALA A 19 14.11 -1.93 -4.44
C ALA A 19 13.78 -1.79 -2.96
N MET A 20 12.64 -2.32 -2.55
CA MET A 20 12.28 -2.47 -1.13
C MET A 20 12.92 -3.74 -0.57
N TYR A 21 13.23 -3.72 0.74
CA TYR A 21 13.68 -4.91 1.44
C TYR A 21 12.56 -5.97 1.41
N LEU A 22 12.79 -7.03 0.66
CA LEU A 22 11.80 -8.07 0.42
C LEU A 22 12.46 -9.45 0.40
N PRO A 23 12.79 -10.03 1.57
CA PRO A 23 13.30 -11.39 1.65
C PRO A 23 12.33 -12.39 1.02
N SER A 24 12.86 -13.45 0.42
CA SER A 24 12.03 -14.47 -0.24
C SER A 24 10.97 -15.10 0.67
N ALA A 25 11.25 -15.21 1.97
CA ALA A 25 10.31 -15.74 2.96
C ALA A 25 9.06 -14.87 3.16
N PHE A 26 9.13 -13.57 2.81
CA PHE A 26 8.02 -12.62 2.96
C PHE A 26 7.44 -12.17 1.62
N ARG A 27 7.91 -12.78 0.53
CA ARG A 27 7.50 -12.40 -0.80
C ARG A 27 6.25 -13.17 -1.23
N GLU A 28 5.29 -12.47 -1.78
CA GLU A 28 4.11 -13.02 -2.43
C GLU A 28 4.06 -12.53 -3.89
N ASP A 29 4.23 -13.43 -4.83
CA ASP A 29 4.25 -13.10 -6.25
C ASP A 29 2.91 -13.33 -6.97
N SER A 30 1.95 -14.00 -6.32
CA SER A 30 0.63 -14.22 -6.89
C SER A 30 -0.18 -12.94 -6.89
N LEU A 31 -0.48 -12.41 -8.07
CA LEU A 31 -1.31 -11.21 -8.21
C LEU A 31 -2.72 -11.44 -7.63
N GLU A 32 -3.28 -12.65 -7.78
CA GLU A 32 -4.57 -13.01 -7.22
C GLU A 32 -4.56 -12.92 -5.69
N VAL A 33 -3.54 -13.47 -5.04
CA VAL A 33 -3.40 -13.41 -3.59
C VAL A 33 -3.23 -11.97 -3.12
N GLN A 34 -2.42 -11.18 -3.81
CA GLN A 34 -2.24 -9.75 -3.52
C GLN A 34 -3.57 -8.98 -3.65
N HIS A 35 -4.34 -9.23 -4.71
CA HIS A 35 -5.62 -8.58 -4.93
C HIS A 35 -6.65 -8.96 -3.87
N ASP A 36 -6.71 -10.23 -3.49
CA ASP A 36 -7.60 -10.70 -2.43
C ASP A 36 -7.25 -10.06 -1.08
N PHE A 37 -5.96 -9.90 -0.80
CA PHE A 37 -5.50 -9.20 0.39
C PHE A 37 -5.97 -7.73 0.41
N ILE A 38 -5.82 -7.02 -0.70
CA ILE A 38 -6.29 -5.63 -0.82
C ILE A 38 -7.80 -5.53 -0.61
N ARG A 39 -8.57 -6.46 -1.19
CA ARG A 39 -10.03 -6.49 -1.02
C ARG A 39 -10.44 -6.77 0.42
N ALA A 40 -9.70 -7.62 1.11
CA ALA A 40 -9.93 -7.92 2.53
C ALA A 40 -9.53 -6.77 3.46
N HIS A 41 -8.58 -5.93 3.04
CA HIS A 41 -8.03 -4.83 3.82
C HIS A 41 -7.99 -3.52 3.00
N PRO A 42 -9.17 -2.97 2.63
CA PRO A 42 -9.26 -1.91 1.61
C PRO A 42 -8.84 -0.52 2.09
N LEU A 43 -8.61 -0.33 3.38
CA LEU A 43 -8.12 0.96 3.91
C LEU A 43 -6.60 1.01 3.75
N GLY A 44 -6.15 1.62 2.66
CA GLY A 44 -4.73 1.80 2.39
C GLY A 44 -4.16 3.06 3.02
N VAL A 45 -2.86 3.06 3.28
CA VAL A 45 -2.10 4.26 3.60
C VAL A 45 -1.46 4.76 2.31
N MET A 46 -1.89 5.92 1.82
CA MET A 46 -1.35 6.54 0.63
C MET A 46 -0.33 7.60 1.00
N MET A 47 0.86 7.45 0.50
CA MET A 47 1.97 8.37 0.71
C MET A 47 2.34 9.03 -0.62
N THR A 48 2.51 10.34 -0.58
CA THR A 48 2.96 11.13 -1.73
C THR A 48 4.16 11.98 -1.36
N SER A 49 4.99 12.25 -2.35
CA SER A 49 6.11 13.19 -2.25
C SER A 49 5.99 14.17 -3.41
N GLY A 50 5.61 15.41 -3.13
CA GLY A 50 5.38 16.45 -4.11
C GLY A 50 5.81 17.83 -3.59
N GLU A 51 5.32 18.89 -4.21
CA GLU A 51 5.66 20.26 -3.83
C GLU A 51 5.24 20.61 -2.40
N GLY A 52 4.14 20.01 -1.92
CA GLY A 52 3.67 20.16 -0.54
C GLY A 52 4.50 19.37 0.48
N GLY A 53 5.54 18.65 0.06
CA GLY A 53 6.34 17.78 0.89
C GLY A 53 5.79 16.36 0.97
N LEU A 54 6.09 15.69 2.07
CA LEU A 54 5.60 14.33 2.33
C LEU A 54 4.21 14.37 2.96
N MET A 55 3.29 13.58 2.40
CA MET A 55 1.95 13.40 2.94
C MET A 55 1.63 11.92 3.05
N ALA A 56 0.93 11.54 4.12
CA ALA A 56 0.39 10.20 4.29
C ALA A 56 -1.04 10.29 4.82
N ASN A 57 -1.95 9.58 4.19
CA ASN A 57 -3.36 9.54 4.59
C ASN A 57 -3.91 8.12 4.47
N HIS A 58 -4.79 7.74 5.38
CA HIS A 58 -5.58 6.53 5.24
C HIS A 58 -6.72 6.79 4.26
N ILE A 59 -6.74 6.04 3.17
CA ILE A 59 -7.70 6.23 2.08
C ILE A 59 -8.39 4.90 1.77
N PRO A 60 -9.74 4.86 1.74
CA PRO A 60 -10.44 3.67 1.28
C PRO A 60 -10.21 3.46 -0.22
N CYS A 61 -9.90 2.22 -0.58
CA CYS A 61 -9.56 1.83 -1.94
C CYS A 61 -10.52 0.76 -2.45
N LEU A 62 -10.85 0.83 -3.75
CA LEU A 62 -11.52 -0.24 -4.48
C LEU A 62 -10.56 -0.74 -5.55
N LEU A 63 -10.40 -2.05 -5.61
CA LEU A 63 -9.55 -2.70 -6.61
C LEU A 63 -10.39 -3.25 -7.75
N TYR A 64 -10.02 -2.88 -8.97
CA TYR A 64 -10.60 -3.39 -10.21
C TYR A 64 -9.55 -4.20 -10.97
N PRO A 65 -9.89 -5.40 -11.47
CA PRO A 65 -8.94 -6.26 -12.18
C PRO A 65 -8.75 -5.83 -13.63
N GLU A 66 -8.41 -4.58 -13.85
CA GLU A 66 -8.15 -3.99 -15.17
C GLU A 66 -6.65 -3.87 -15.41
N GLY A 67 -6.20 -4.18 -16.63
CA GLY A 67 -4.80 -4.10 -17.00
C GLY A 67 -3.92 -5.15 -16.33
N PRO A 68 -2.60 -5.06 -16.47
CA PRO A 68 -1.68 -6.10 -16.02
C PRO A 68 -1.54 -6.20 -14.49
N HIS A 69 -1.80 -5.13 -13.75
CA HIS A 69 -1.62 -5.08 -12.30
C HIS A 69 -2.88 -4.76 -11.51
N GLY A 70 -3.98 -4.44 -12.20
CA GLY A 70 -5.19 -3.93 -11.59
C GLY A 70 -5.20 -2.41 -11.49
N VAL A 71 -6.34 -1.86 -11.08
CA VAL A 71 -6.57 -0.43 -10.94
C VAL A 71 -7.16 -0.16 -9.56
N LEU A 72 -6.52 0.72 -8.80
CA LEU A 72 -7.08 1.22 -7.55
C LEU A 72 -7.90 2.48 -7.81
N ARG A 73 -9.12 2.49 -7.32
CA ARG A 73 -9.96 3.69 -7.25
C ARG A 73 -10.04 4.14 -5.80
N LEU A 74 -9.71 5.40 -5.59
CA LEU A 74 -9.61 6.00 -4.28
C LEU A 74 -10.73 7.01 -4.10
N HIS A 75 -11.20 7.13 -2.87
CA HIS A 75 -12.18 8.14 -2.51
C HIS A 75 -11.63 8.99 -1.37
N MET A 76 -11.50 10.28 -1.60
CA MET A 76 -11.03 11.22 -0.58
C MET A 76 -11.86 12.51 -0.58
N ALA A 77 -11.85 13.19 0.56
CA ALA A 77 -12.51 14.47 0.67
C ALA A 77 -11.85 15.53 -0.22
N ARG A 78 -12.64 16.41 -0.80
CA ARG A 78 -12.15 17.52 -1.62
C ARG A 78 -11.18 18.41 -0.85
N ALA A 79 -11.36 18.55 0.45
CA ALA A 79 -10.46 19.30 1.33
C ALA A 79 -9.12 18.64 1.61
N ASN A 80 -9.00 17.33 1.29
CA ASN A 80 -7.72 16.64 1.42
C ASN A 80 -6.80 17.04 0.26
N ALA A 81 -5.79 17.87 0.55
CA ALA A 81 -4.91 18.44 -0.47
C ALA A 81 -4.07 17.40 -1.23
N GLN A 82 -4.01 16.16 -0.75
CA GLN A 82 -3.21 15.11 -1.40
C GLN A 82 -3.66 14.80 -2.84
N TRP A 83 -4.95 15.00 -3.16
CA TRP A 83 -5.41 14.82 -4.53
C TRP A 83 -4.74 15.80 -5.52
N LYS A 84 -4.37 17.01 -5.04
CA LYS A 84 -3.66 18.00 -5.87
C LYS A 84 -2.25 17.52 -6.22
N GLU A 85 -1.57 16.89 -5.27
CA GLU A 85 -0.26 16.27 -5.49
C GLU A 85 -0.34 15.16 -6.56
N LEU A 86 -1.35 14.31 -6.46
CA LEU A 86 -1.59 13.26 -7.44
C LEU A 86 -1.90 13.83 -8.83
N ALA A 87 -2.74 14.85 -8.90
CA ALA A 87 -3.09 15.53 -10.15
C ALA A 87 -1.88 16.21 -10.80
N ALA A 88 -0.92 16.66 -9.99
CA ALA A 88 0.34 17.24 -10.46
C ALA A 88 1.39 16.18 -10.87
N GLY A 89 1.08 14.89 -10.75
CA GLY A 89 1.97 13.80 -11.14
C GLY A 89 2.97 13.39 -10.08
N ALA A 90 2.69 13.68 -8.80
CA ALA A 90 3.55 13.25 -7.69
C ALA A 90 3.68 11.73 -7.63
N GLN A 91 4.82 11.24 -7.18
CA GLN A 91 4.99 9.83 -6.87
C GLN A 91 4.10 9.43 -5.70
N CYS A 92 3.54 8.24 -5.80
CA CYS A 92 2.61 7.71 -4.82
C CYS A 92 2.99 6.28 -4.45
N LEU A 93 2.95 6.00 -3.16
CA LEU A 93 3.05 4.65 -2.61
C LEU A 93 1.81 4.38 -1.78
N VAL A 94 1.14 3.24 -2.04
CA VAL A 94 0.00 2.81 -1.23
C VAL A 94 0.37 1.51 -0.52
N VAL A 95 0.17 1.48 0.78
CA VAL A 95 0.47 0.31 1.62
C VAL A 95 -0.82 -0.20 2.24
N PHE A 96 -1.05 -1.50 2.16
CA PHE A 96 -2.18 -2.18 2.78
C PHE A 96 -1.66 -3.06 3.92
N HIS A 97 -2.30 -2.94 5.08
CA HIS A 97 -1.94 -3.68 6.28
C HIS A 97 -2.99 -4.74 6.60
N GLY A 98 -2.53 -5.95 6.94
CA GLY A 98 -3.36 -6.99 7.54
C GLY A 98 -3.39 -6.90 9.06
N ALA A 99 -3.80 -7.99 9.68
CA ALA A 99 -3.76 -8.12 11.13
C ALA A 99 -2.31 -7.98 11.64
N GLN A 100 -2.14 -7.27 12.73
CA GLN A 100 -0.83 -7.03 13.32
C GLN A 100 -0.87 -7.19 14.82
N ALA A 101 0.22 -7.72 15.37
CA ALA A 101 0.43 -7.85 16.81
C ALA A 101 1.93 -7.75 17.13
N TYR A 102 2.24 -7.27 18.31
CA TYR A 102 3.61 -7.37 18.79
C TYR A 102 3.89 -8.80 19.25
N ILE A 103 4.98 -9.37 18.77
CA ILE A 103 5.46 -10.68 19.19
C ILE A 103 6.80 -10.49 19.91
N THR A 104 6.80 -10.78 21.22
CA THR A 104 8.06 -10.71 21.96
C THR A 104 8.99 -11.87 21.57
N PRO A 105 10.30 -11.62 21.42
CA PRO A 105 11.27 -12.67 21.12
C PRO A 105 11.25 -13.83 22.13
N SER A 106 10.83 -13.58 23.37
CA SER A 106 10.75 -14.63 24.40
C SER A 106 9.70 -15.71 24.13
N TRP A 107 8.77 -15.47 23.20
CA TRP A 107 7.76 -16.46 22.82
C TRP A 107 8.26 -17.50 21.81
N TYR A 108 9.42 -17.27 21.22
CA TYR A 108 10.00 -18.23 20.27
C TYR A 108 10.65 -19.39 21.05
N ALA A 109 10.17 -20.61 20.81
CA ALA A 109 10.67 -21.82 21.47
C ALA A 109 12.18 -22.02 21.27
N THR A 110 12.69 -21.66 20.09
CA THR A 110 14.09 -21.81 19.72
C THR A 110 15.02 -20.74 20.30
N LYS A 111 14.50 -19.68 20.89
CA LYS A 111 15.34 -18.61 21.44
C LYS A 111 16.22 -19.08 22.59
N ALA A 112 15.68 -19.93 23.46
CA ALA A 112 16.42 -20.49 24.59
C ALA A 112 17.60 -21.36 24.12
N GLU A 113 17.47 -22.01 22.97
CA GLU A 113 18.46 -22.91 22.42
C GLU A 113 19.48 -22.18 21.54
N THR A 114 19.02 -21.27 20.67
CA THR A 114 19.85 -20.67 19.62
C THR A 114 20.24 -19.22 19.90
N HIS A 115 19.60 -18.54 20.86
CA HIS A 115 19.71 -17.11 21.13
C HIS A 115 19.42 -16.23 19.90
N LYS A 116 18.74 -16.77 18.88
CA LYS A 116 18.35 -16.07 17.66
C LYS A 116 16.84 -15.85 17.64
N VAL A 117 16.45 -14.76 17.02
CA VAL A 117 15.06 -14.43 16.71
C VAL A 117 14.92 -14.45 15.19
N VAL A 118 13.87 -15.07 14.72
CA VAL A 118 13.61 -15.16 13.28
C VAL A 118 13.06 -13.84 12.75
#